data_03e02b6f40197530cee69fbde502a64a
#
_entry.id   03e02b6f40197530cee69fbde502a64a
#
_cell.length_a   1.000
_cell.length_b   1.000
_cell.length_c   1.000
_cell.angle_alpha   90.00
_cell.angle_beta   90.00
_cell.angle_gamma   90.00
#
_symmetry.space_group_name_H-M   'P 1'
#
loop_
_entity.id
_entity.type
_entity.pdbx_description
1 polymer ?
#
loop_
_entity_poly.entity_id
_entity_poly.type
_entity_poly.pdbx_seq_one_letter_code
_entity_poly.pdbx_strand_id
1 'polypeptide(L)'
;MPLADYFVTVQKTNTRGRMANNRQESIEKIKELTEGIDFCMLTTIDGGHLRSRPMSTQQFEFDGDLWFFTSDNTHKIDEIAKDNRINVAYSKPDDNTYLSVSGRAEVVKDKAKIEELWSPVLKAWFPEGLDDPHLCLLKIPVEQAEYWDAPSSKIVQLFGMVKAIATGQEADYGENKKIQL
;
A
#
# COMPACT_ATOMS: atom_id res chain seq x y z
N MET A 1 -29.04 -21.54 30.67
CA MET A 1 -28.01 -21.37 29.65
C MET A 1 -26.73 -22.03 30.15
N PRO A 2 -26.16 -23.04 29.49
CA PRO A 2 -24.97 -23.71 30.00
C PRO A 2 -23.77 -22.75 29.94
N LEU A 3 -22.94 -22.79 30.96
CA LEU A 3 -21.69 -21.98 31.07
C LEU A 3 -20.77 -22.12 29.85
N ALA A 4 -20.83 -23.26 29.14
CA ALA A 4 -20.04 -23.51 27.93
C ALA A 4 -20.37 -22.54 26.78
N ASP A 5 -21.64 -22.16 26.61
CA ASP A 5 -22.05 -21.23 25.55
C ASP A 5 -21.61 -19.78 25.84
N TYR A 6 -21.52 -19.44 27.13
CA TYR A 6 -21.04 -18.09 27.54
C TYR A 6 -19.53 -17.94 27.23
N PHE A 7 -18.72 -18.95 27.54
CA PHE A 7 -17.27 -18.89 27.27
C PHE A 7 -16.95 -18.87 25.75
N VAL A 8 -17.70 -19.61 24.93
CA VAL A 8 -17.53 -19.61 23.48
C VAL A 8 -17.90 -18.24 22.89
N THR A 9 -18.95 -17.60 23.42
CA THR A 9 -19.37 -16.26 22.95
C THR A 9 -18.36 -15.19 23.35
N VAL A 10 -17.81 -15.22 24.55
CA VAL A 10 -16.81 -14.27 25.04
C VAL A 10 -15.47 -14.43 24.29
N GLN A 11 -15.06 -15.66 23.97
CA GLN A 11 -13.85 -15.88 23.17
C GLN A 11 -14.01 -15.39 21.72
N LYS A 12 -15.18 -15.62 21.08
CA LYS A 12 -15.45 -15.11 19.72
C LYS A 12 -15.48 -13.58 19.65
N THR A 13 -16.04 -12.91 20.65
CA THR A 13 -16.08 -11.43 20.73
C THR A 13 -14.67 -10.85 20.96
N ASN A 14 -13.87 -11.48 21.78
CA ASN A 14 -12.49 -11.02 22.06
C ASN A 14 -11.56 -11.20 20.83
N THR A 15 -11.71 -12.29 20.10
CA THR A 15 -10.92 -12.56 18.88
C THR A 15 -11.31 -11.57 17.77
N ARG A 16 -12.61 -11.27 17.57
CA ARG A 16 -13.05 -10.28 16.57
C ARG A 16 -12.58 -8.87 16.90
N GLY A 17 -12.67 -8.46 18.16
CA GLY A 17 -12.17 -7.15 18.60
C GLY A 17 -10.66 -7.01 18.42
N ARG A 18 -9.89 -8.06 18.71
CA ARG A 18 -8.43 -8.07 18.53
C ARG A 18 -8.03 -8.04 17.06
N MET A 19 -8.74 -8.76 16.19
CA MET A 19 -8.50 -8.71 14.73
C MET A 19 -8.84 -7.36 14.13
N ALA A 20 -9.96 -6.73 14.54
CA ALA A 20 -10.33 -5.39 14.09
C ALA A 20 -9.32 -4.33 14.52
N ASN A 21 -8.83 -4.40 15.76
CA ASN A 21 -7.80 -3.49 16.27
C ASN A 21 -6.48 -3.67 15.52
N ASN A 22 -6.07 -4.91 15.24
CA ASN A 22 -4.86 -5.20 14.49
C ASN A 22 -4.94 -4.69 13.04
N ARG A 23 -6.13 -4.80 12.40
CA ARG A 23 -6.36 -4.25 11.07
C ARG A 23 -6.27 -2.73 11.04
N GLN A 24 -6.85 -2.04 12.03
CA GLN A 24 -6.80 -0.59 12.13
C GLN A 24 -5.37 -0.08 12.35
N GLU A 25 -4.60 -0.72 13.22
CA GLU A 25 -3.19 -0.42 13.43
C GLU A 25 -2.36 -0.60 12.13
N SER A 26 -2.67 -1.65 11.37
CA SER A 26 -2.05 -1.90 10.06
C SER A 26 -2.36 -0.81 9.03
N ILE A 27 -3.61 -0.35 8.96
CA ILE A 27 -4.05 0.74 8.09
C ILE A 27 -3.30 2.04 8.45
N GLU A 28 -3.26 2.39 9.73
CA GLU A 28 -2.58 3.59 10.21
C GLU A 28 -1.08 3.56 9.89
N LYS A 29 -0.43 2.39 10.06
CA LYS A 29 1.00 2.25 9.74
C LYS A 29 1.27 2.40 8.23
N ILE A 30 0.46 1.80 7.36
CA ILE A 30 0.60 1.97 5.91
C ILE A 30 0.38 3.43 5.51
N LYS A 31 -0.63 4.10 6.09
CA LYS A 31 -0.89 5.53 5.88
C LYS A 31 0.34 6.38 6.24
N GLU A 32 0.90 6.17 7.43
CA GLU A 32 2.13 6.85 7.88
C GLU A 32 3.30 6.66 6.90
N LEU A 33 3.54 5.40 6.48
CA LEU A 33 4.66 5.06 5.59
C LEU A 33 4.53 5.61 4.17
N THR A 34 3.29 5.88 3.70
CA THR A 34 3.02 6.40 2.35
C THR A 34 2.85 7.92 2.32
N GLU A 35 2.76 8.56 3.48
CA GLU A 35 2.58 10.01 3.58
C GLU A 35 3.72 10.77 2.90
N GLY A 36 3.36 11.73 2.03
CA GLY A 36 4.30 12.58 1.31
C GLY A 36 5.06 11.89 0.17
N ILE A 37 4.65 10.68 -0.24
CA ILE A 37 5.21 10.01 -1.42
C ILE A 37 4.31 10.28 -2.62
N ASP A 38 4.78 11.08 -3.58
CA ASP A 38 4.01 11.48 -4.76
C ASP A 38 3.94 10.40 -5.85
N PHE A 39 4.92 9.49 -5.89
CA PHE A 39 4.99 8.42 -6.89
C PHE A 39 5.39 7.10 -6.25
N CYS A 40 4.73 6.03 -6.71
CA CYS A 40 5.09 4.66 -6.39
C CYS A 40 5.35 3.85 -7.67
N MET A 41 5.88 2.65 -7.54
CA MET A 41 6.08 1.72 -8.65
C MET A 41 5.01 0.63 -8.60
N LEU A 42 4.11 0.61 -9.59
CA LEU A 42 3.15 -0.48 -9.79
C LEU A 42 3.78 -1.56 -10.67
N THR A 43 3.79 -2.78 -10.18
CA THR A 43 4.28 -3.96 -10.90
C THR A 43 3.13 -4.89 -11.23
N THR A 44 3.01 -5.26 -12.49
CA THR A 44 2.06 -6.22 -13.05
C THR A 44 2.79 -7.40 -13.70
N ILE A 45 2.03 -8.41 -14.14
CA ILE A 45 2.56 -9.56 -14.88
C ILE A 45 2.18 -9.43 -16.35
N ASP A 46 3.19 -9.37 -17.23
CA ASP A 46 3.04 -9.26 -18.68
C ASP A 46 3.72 -10.46 -19.35
N GLY A 47 2.93 -11.40 -19.89
CA GLY A 47 3.44 -12.59 -20.53
C GLY A 47 4.37 -13.46 -19.67
N GLY A 48 4.17 -13.47 -18.36
CA GLY A 48 5.00 -14.17 -17.38
C GLY A 48 6.19 -13.36 -16.87
N HIS A 49 6.39 -12.13 -17.34
CA HIS A 49 7.44 -11.21 -16.88
C HIS A 49 6.84 -10.14 -15.93
N LEU A 50 7.63 -9.75 -14.94
CA LEU A 50 7.28 -8.63 -14.07
C LEU A 50 7.59 -7.31 -14.79
N ARG A 51 6.62 -6.40 -14.82
CA ARG A 51 6.75 -5.09 -15.45
C ARG A 51 6.32 -3.98 -14.50
N SER A 52 7.25 -3.10 -14.15
CA SER A 52 7.02 -1.99 -13.23
C SER A 52 6.90 -0.66 -14.00
N ARG A 53 6.03 0.23 -13.49
CA ARG A 53 5.84 1.59 -13.99
C ARG A 53 5.51 2.55 -12.86
N PRO A 54 5.87 3.85 -12.99
CA PRO A 54 5.47 4.85 -12.01
C PRO A 54 3.96 5.10 -12.06
N MET A 55 3.37 5.29 -10.90
CA MET A 55 2.00 5.74 -10.71
C MET A 55 1.98 6.91 -9.72
N SER A 56 1.20 7.94 -10.03
CA SER A 56 0.98 9.04 -9.10
C SER A 56 0.13 8.58 -7.95
N THR A 57 0.64 8.75 -6.75
CA THR A 57 -0.09 8.52 -5.51
C THR A 57 -1.02 9.69 -5.24
N GLN A 58 -2.27 9.39 -4.91
CA GLN A 58 -3.20 10.40 -4.45
C GLN A 58 -3.26 10.33 -2.91
N GLN A 59 -3.25 11.50 -2.28
CA GLN A 59 -3.34 11.62 -0.82
C GLN A 59 -4.80 11.43 -0.38
N PHE A 60 -5.37 10.25 -0.66
CA PHE A 60 -6.70 9.87 -0.18
C PHE A 60 -6.62 9.29 1.22
N GLU A 61 -7.75 9.33 1.92
CA GLU A 61 -7.87 8.61 3.17
C GLU A 61 -7.76 7.10 2.89
N PHE A 62 -6.65 6.49 3.36
CA PHE A 62 -6.40 5.07 3.18
C PHE A 62 -7.26 4.27 4.18
N ASP A 63 -8.14 3.45 3.65
CA ASP A 63 -9.09 2.59 4.39
C ASP A 63 -8.78 1.09 4.28
N GLY A 64 -7.66 0.76 3.62
CA GLY A 64 -7.22 -0.59 3.29
C GLY A 64 -7.19 -0.85 1.79
N ASP A 65 -7.66 0.11 0.99
CA ASP A 65 -7.63 0.07 -0.47
C ASP A 65 -6.71 1.17 -1.02
N LEU A 66 -5.84 0.82 -1.98
CA LEU A 66 -5.09 1.82 -2.74
C LEU A 66 -5.87 2.17 -4.01
N TRP A 67 -5.89 3.46 -4.35
CA TRP A 67 -6.62 3.96 -5.51
C TRP A 67 -5.68 4.74 -6.43
N PHE A 68 -5.75 4.47 -7.74
CA PHE A 68 -4.98 5.17 -8.75
C PHE A 68 -5.87 5.55 -9.93
N PHE A 69 -5.74 6.78 -10.39
CA PHE A 69 -6.34 7.19 -11.67
C PHE A 69 -5.54 6.61 -12.83
N THR A 70 -6.25 6.12 -13.83
CA THR A 70 -5.66 5.56 -15.04
C THR A 70 -6.64 5.65 -16.20
N SER A 71 -6.16 5.29 -17.41
CA SER A 71 -7.00 5.14 -18.59
C SER A 71 -7.18 3.67 -18.94
N ASP A 72 -8.40 3.27 -19.29
CA ASP A 72 -8.80 1.88 -19.57
C ASP A 72 -8.22 1.33 -20.88
N ASN A 73 -7.67 2.19 -21.74
CA ASN A 73 -7.05 1.82 -23.01
C ASN A 73 -5.52 1.63 -22.93
N THR A 74 -4.99 1.41 -21.73
CA THR A 74 -3.55 1.23 -21.50
C THR A 74 -3.17 -0.24 -21.36
N HIS A 75 -1.97 -0.61 -21.79
CA HIS A 75 -1.45 -2.00 -21.68
C HIS A 75 -1.54 -2.60 -20.28
N LYS A 76 -1.38 -1.80 -19.23
CA LYS A 76 -1.50 -2.30 -17.85
C LYS A 76 -2.89 -2.86 -17.53
N ILE A 77 -3.93 -2.33 -18.19
CA ILE A 77 -5.30 -2.85 -18.02
C ILE A 77 -5.44 -4.23 -18.68
N ASP A 78 -4.83 -4.42 -19.85
CA ASP A 78 -4.79 -5.73 -20.52
C ASP A 78 -3.99 -6.76 -19.72
N GLU A 79 -2.89 -6.32 -19.08
CA GLU A 79 -2.07 -7.15 -18.20
C GLU A 79 -2.88 -7.59 -16.98
N ILE A 80 -3.55 -6.64 -16.30
CA ILE A 80 -4.41 -6.89 -15.12
C ILE A 80 -5.62 -7.76 -15.46
N ALA A 81 -6.20 -7.60 -16.64
CA ALA A 81 -7.30 -8.45 -17.09
C ALA A 81 -6.89 -9.92 -17.24
N LYS A 82 -5.62 -10.21 -17.54
CA LYS A 82 -5.06 -11.55 -17.65
C LYS A 82 -4.60 -12.12 -16.30
N ASP A 83 -3.93 -11.28 -15.51
CA ASP A 83 -3.45 -11.61 -14.17
C ASP A 83 -3.48 -10.37 -13.29
N ASN A 84 -4.42 -10.33 -12.38
CA ASN A 84 -4.66 -9.16 -11.54
C ASN A 84 -3.78 -9.07 -10.28
N ARG A 85 -2.86 -10.01 -10.10
CA ARG A 85 -1.87 -9.93 -9.02
C ARG A 85 -0.90 -8.80 -9.30
N ILE A 86 -0.69 -7.95 -8.30
CA ILE A 86 0.18 -6.78 -8.41
C ILE A 86 1.06 -6.62 -7.18
N ASN A 87 2.10 -5.82 -7.36
CA ASN A 87 2.84 -5.23 -6.27
C ASN A 87 2.93 -3.71 -6.46
N VAL A 88 2.76 -2.97 -5.36
CA VAL A 88 3.01 -1.53 -5.32
C VAL A 88 4.16 -1.27 -4.36
N ALA A 89 5.23 -0.66 -4.86
CA ALA A 89 6.40 -0.32 -4.06
C ALA A 89 6.50 1.19 -3.86
N TYR A 90 6.56 1.62 -2.61
CA TYR A 90 6.80 2.99 -2.19
C TYR A 90 8.23 3.14 -1.67
N SER A 91 8.82 4.30 -1.88
CA SER A 91 10.20 4.57 -1.49
C SER A 91 10.36 6.01 -1.06
N LYS A 92 10.93 6.22 0.12
CA LYS A 92 11.34 7.52 0.68
C LYS A 92 12.79 7.40 1.16
N PRO A 93 13.75 7.47 0.22
CA PRO A 93 15.16 7.16 0.51
C PRO A 93 15.80 8.08 1.55
N ASP A 94 15.37 9.34 1.61
CA ASP A 94 15.90 10.32 2.56
C ASP A 94 15.56 9.96 4.02
N ASP A 95 14.44 9.25 4.21
CA ASP A 95 13.99 8.74 5.51
C ASP A 95 14.33 7.26 5.72
N ASN A 96 14.98 6.60 4.74
CA ASN A 96 15.24 5.14 4.72
C ASN A 96 13.98 4.30 4.90
N THR A 97 12.86 4.80 4.38
CA THR A 97 11.56 4.14 4.46
C THR A 97 11.21 3.51 3.12
N TYR A 98 10.87 2.24 3.13
CA TYR A 98 10.45 1.47 1.97
C TYR A 98 9.23 0.63 2.35
N LEU A 99 8.26 0.52 1.43
CA LEU A 99 7.06 -0.28 1.62
C LEU A 99 6.74 -1.04 0.35
N SER A 100 6.50 -2.33 0.48
CA SER A 100 6.03 -3.22 -0.58
C SER A 100 4.64 -3.72 -0.24
N VAL A 101 3.67 -3.45 -1.09
CA VAL A 101 2.26 -3.84 -0.93
C VAL A 101 1.89 -4.83 -2.01
N SER A 102 1.26 -5.95 -1.65
CA SER A 102 0.72 -6.93 -2.58
C SER A 102 -0.81 -6.99 -2.46
N GLY A 103 -1.46 -7.15 -3.61
CA GLY A 103 -2.91 -7.24 -3.69
C GLY A 103 -3.37 -7.66 -5.08
N ARG A 104 -4.68 -7.56 -5.30
CA ARG A 104 -5.31 -7.83 -6.59
C ARG A 104 -5.98 -6.58 -7.13
N ALA A 105 -5.54 -6.16 -8.30
CA ALA A 105 -6.08 -4.96 -8.92
C ALA A 105 -7.45 -5.19 -9.54
N GLU A 106 -8.34 -4.21 -9.38
CA GLU A 106 -9.68 -4.15 -9.96
C GLU A 106 -9.84 -2.83 -10.73
N VAL A 107 -10.37 -2.89 -11.94
CA VAL A 107 -10.70 -1.70 -12.73
C VAL A 107 -12.10 -1.23 -12.35
N VAL A 108 -12.21 0.00 -11.85
CA VAL A 108 -13.46 0.60 -11.38
C VAL A 108 -13.83 1.79 -12.26
N LYS A 109 -15.04 1.75 -12.84
CA LYS A 109 -15.63 2.78 -13.70
C LYS A 109 -16.83 3.47 -13.05
N ASP A 110 -16.91 3.42 -11.73
CA ASP A 110 -17.97 4.08 -10.99
C ASP A 110 -17.74 5.60 -11.01
N LYS A 111 -18.62 6.32 -11.70
CA LYS A 111 -18.55 7.77 -11.85
C LYS A 111 -18.59 8.50 -10.51
N ALA A 112 -19.43 8.06 -9.58
CA ALA A 112 -19.53 8.69 -8.27
C ALA A 112 -18.21 8.57 -7.49
N LYS A 113 -17.54 7.40 -7.56
CA LYS A 113 -16.23 7.21 -6.93
C LYS A 113 -15.12 7.98 -7.63
N ILE A 114 -15.16 8.07 -8.97
CA ILE A 114 -14.23 8.88 -9.75
C ILE A 114 -14.36 10.37 -9.37
N GLU A 115 -15.58 10.90 -9.29
CA GLU A 115 -15.86 12.29 -8.89
C GLU A 115 -15.43 12.56 -7.45
N GLU A 116 -15.71 11.65 -6.52
CA GLU A 116 -15.30 11.73 -5.11
C GLU A 116 -13.78 11.90 -4.95
N LEU A 117 -13.01 11.11 -5.72
CA LEU A 117 -11.55 11.09 -5.66
C LEU A 117 -10.88 12.09 -6.60
N TRP A 118 -11.64 12.78 -7.45
CA TRP A 118 -11.08 13.69 -8.43
C TRP A 118 -10.43 14.93 -7.80
N SER A 119 -9.23 15.24 -8.26
CA SER A 119 -8.52 16.49 -7.94
C SER A 119 -8.15 17.24 -9.22
N PRO A 120 -8.28 18.58 -9.26
CA PRO A 120 -7.95 19.39 -10.46
C PRO A 120 -6.50 19.21 -10.96
N VAL A 121 -5.56 18.82 -10.10
CA VAL A 121 -4.17 18.54 -10.48
C VAL A 121 -4.08 17.37 -11.48
N LEU A 122 -5.05 16.44 -11.45
CA LEU A 122 -5.12 15.29 -12.35
C LEU A 122 -5.33 15.68 -13.82
N LYS A 123 -5.76 16.92 -14.11
CA LYS A 123 -5.83 17.44 -15.48
C LYS A 123 -4.47 17.45 -16.20
N ALA A 124 -3.36 17.39 -15.46
CA ALA A 124 -2.04 17.26 -16.06
C ALA A 124 -1.86 15.93 -16.82
N TRP A 125 -2.58 14.88 -16.42
CA TRP A 125 -2.57 13.55 -17.04
C TRP A 125 -3.83 13.25 -17.83
N PHE A 126 -4.96 13.86 -17.44
CA PHE A 126 -6.30 13.70 -18.02
C PHE A 126 -6.85 15.08 -18.41
N PRO A 127 -6.44 15.65 -19.57
CA PRO A 127 -6.84 17.01 -19.97
C PRO A 127 -8.35 17.22 -20.10
N GLU A 128 -9.10 16.17 -20.52
CA GLU A 128 -10.56 16.19 -20.63
C GLU A 128 -11.26 16.08 -19.26
N GLY A 129 -10.49 15.79 -18.20
CA GLY A 129 -10.99 15.71 -16.83
C GLY A 129 -11.98 14.57 -16.65
N LEU A 130 -13.09 14.86 -15.96
CA LEU A 130 -14.16 13.88 -15.69
C LEU A 130 -14.96 13.49 -16.94
N ASP A 131 -14.81 14.23 -18.05
CA ASP A 131 -15.45 13.94 -19.32
C ASP A 131 -14.66 12.95 -20.18
N ASP A 132 -13.43 12.60 -19.77
CA ASP A 132 -12.60 11.61 -20.47
C ASP A 132 -13.31 10.23 -20.47
N PRO A 133 -13.69 9.69 -21.64
CA PRO A 133 -14.42 8.43 -21.75
C PRO A 133 -13.61 7.20 -21.29
N HIS A 134 -12.28 7.35 -21.24
CA HIS A 134 -11.34 6.30 -20.86
C HIS A 134 -10.92 6.39 -19.39
N LEU A 135 -11.30 7.45 -18.70
CA LEU A 135 -10.94 7.64 -17.29
C LEU A 135 -11.54 6.53 -16.41
N CYS A 136 -10.69 5.90 -15.64
CA CYS A 136 -11.10 4.89 -14.66
C CYS A 136 -10.16 4.92 -13.44
N LEU A 137 -10.57 4.19 -12.41
CA LEU A 137 -9.76 3.94 -11.23
C LEU A 137 -9.22 2.52 -11.26
N LEU A 138 -8.02 2.36 -10.74
CA LEU A 138 -7.47 1.08 -10.34
C LEU A 138 -7.59 1.00 -8.83
N LYS A 139 -8.43 0.08 -8.34
CA LYS A 139 -8.58 -0.26 -6.94
C LYS A 139 -7.70 -1.44 -6.59
N ILE A 140 -6.98 -1.36 -5.50
CA ILE A 140 -6.11 -2.44 -5.01
C ILE A 140 -6.39 -2.66 -3.53
N PRO A 141 -7.28 -3.61 -3.18
CA PRO A 141 -7.38 -4.09 -1.81
C PRO A 141 -6.03 -4.64 -1.35
N VAL A 142 -5.53 -4.11 -0.24
CA VAL A 142 -4.25 -4.55 0.30
C VAL A 142 -4.43 -5.90 0.99
N GLU A 143 -3.75 -6.94 0.47
CA GLU A 143 -3.74 -8.28 1.07
C GLU A 143 -2.59 -8.44 2.06
N GLN A 144 -1.41 -7.98 1.65
CA GLN A 144 -0.18 -8.08 2.44
C GLN A 144 0.70 -6.86 2.19
N ALA A 145 1.43 -6.45 3.21
CA ALA A 145 2.47 -5.46 3.08
C ALA A 145 3.72 -5.88 3.87
N GLU A 146 4.87 -5.44 3.40
CA GLU A 146 6.14 -5.55 4.10
C GLU A 146 6.85 -4.20 4.03
N TYR A 147 7.36 -3.73 5.17
CA TYR A 147 8.05 -2.45 5.22
C TYR A 147 9.42 -2.56 5.88
N TRP A 148 10.27 -1.63 5.50
CA TRP A 148 11.58 -1.37 6.08
C TRP A 148 11.59 0.10 6.48
N ASP A 149 11.72 0.34 7.77
CA ASP A 149 11.68 1.69 8.36
C ASP A 149 12.88 1.81 9.30
N ALA A 150 13.89 2.54 8.85
CA ALA A 150 15.12 2.73 9.59
C ALA A 150 15.24 4.17 10.08
N PRO A 151 15.92 4.42 11.21
CA PRO A 151 16.16 5.79 11.68
C PRO A 151 16.79 6.64 10.58
N SER A 152 16.18 7.77 10.23
CA SER A 152 16.66 8.70 9.20
C SER A 152 17.96 9.43 9.59
N SER A 153 18.28 9.46 10.88
CA SER A 153 19.49 10.12 11.39
C SER A 153 20.76 9.35 11.00
N LYS A 154 21.56 9.94 10.10
CA LYS A 154 22.90 9.43 9.73
C LYS A 154 23.80 9.21 10.94
N ILE A 155 23.60 9.98 12.01
CA ILE A 155 24.34 9.85 13.28
C ILE A 155 23.95 8.52 13.96
N VAL A 156 22.65 8.19 14.04
CA VAL A 156 22.18 6.94 14.65
C VAL A 156 22.66 5.73 13.86
N GLN A 157 22.62 5.80 12.51
CA GLN A 157 23.15 4.75 11.64
C GLN A 157 24.66 4.56 11.83
N LEU A 158 25.43 5.65 11.92
CA LEU A 158 26.86 5.59 12.15
C LEU A 158 27.19 4.98 13.52
N PHE A 159 26.46 5.35 14.58
CA PHE A 159 26.61 4.74 15.90
C PHE A 159 26.26 3.25 15.90
N GLY A 160 25.17 2.86 15.20
CA GLY A 160 24.79 1.46 15.04
C GLY A 160 25.88 0.65 14.34
N MET A 161 26.45 1.20 13.28
CA MET A 161 27.52 0.56 12.52
C MET A 161 28.83 0.43 13.32
N VAL A 162 29.23 1.48 14.02
CA VAL A 162 30.42 1.46 14.92
C VAL A 162 30.23 0.44 16.04
N LYS A 163 29.05 0.40 16.66
CA LYS A 163 28.72 -0.58 17.70
C LYS A 163 28.75 -2.01 17.15
N ALA A 164 28.18 -2.25 15.97
CA ALA A 164 28.18 -3.58 15.33
C ALA A 164 29.62 -4.08 15.06
N ILE A 165 30.48 -3.20 14.52
CA ILE A 165 31.89 -3.52 14.27
C ILE A 165 32.62 -3.84 15.60
N ALA A 166 32.39 -3.04 16.66
CA ALA A 166 33.05 -3.21 17.94
C ALA A 166 32.60 -4.44 18.72
N THR A 167 31.33 -4.85 18.56
CA THR A 167 30.73 -5.96 19.32
C THR A 167 30.63 -7.26 18.54
N GLY A 168 30.84 -7.24 17.21
CA GLY A 168 30.64 -8.40 16.32
C GLY A 168 29.18 -8.82 16.19
N GLN A 169 28.24 -7.98 16.62
CA GLN A 169 26.80 -8.16 16.45
C GLN A 169 26.33 -7.49 15.14
N GLU A 170 25.24 -7.97 14.57
CA GLU A 170 24.62 -7.30 13.43
C GLU A 170 24.19 -5.88 13.79
N ALA A 171 24.37 -4.94 12.89
CA ALA A 171 23.86 -3.59 13.05
C ALA A 171 22.34 -3.61 13.03
N ASP A 172 21.72 -2.89 13.97
CA ASP A 172 20.28 -2.65 13.95
C ASP A 172 19.98 -1.60 12.87
N TYR A 173 19.47 -2.07 11.73
CA TYR A 173 19.14 -1.22 10.57
C TYR A 173 17.69 -0.69 10.60
N GLY A 174 16.97 -0.86 11.71
CA GLY A 174 15.59 -0.43 11.84
C GLY A 174 14.59 -1.56 11.79
N GLU A 175 13.32 -1.21 11.63
CA GLU A 175 12.20 -2.15 11.68
C GLU A 175 11.90 -2.76 10.30
N ASN A 176 11.85 -4.09 10.24
CA ASN A 176 11.28 -4.84 9.13
C ASN A 176 10.10 -5.65 9.64
N LYS A 177 8.92 -5.41 9.12
CA LYS A 177 7.70 -6.15 9.52
C LYS A 177 6.78 -6.44 8.35
N LYS A 178 6.10 -7.58 8.47
CA LYS A 178 5.00 -7.97 7.58
C LYS A 178 3.66 -7.62 8.20
N ILE A 179 2.79 -7.09 7.39
CA ILE A 179 1.42 -6.69 7.73
C ILE A 179 0.47 -7.53 6.88
N GLN A 180 -0.62 -8.04 7.49
CA GLN A 180 -1.76 -8.63 6.79
C GLN A 180 -3.01 -7.80 7.12
N LEU A 181 -3.80 -7.48 6.11
CA LEU A 181 -5.05 -6.72 6.21
C LEU A 181 -6.29 -7.60 6.05
#